data_abd943a0c8c9f6fca27df34d48c98084
#
_entry.id   abd943a0c8c9f6fca27df34d48c98084
#
_cell.length_a   1.000
_cell.length_b   1.000
_cell.length_c   1.000
_cell.angle_alpha   90.00
_cell.angle_beta   90.00
_cell.angle_gamma   90.00
#
_symmetry.space_group_name_H-M   'P 1'
#
loop_
_entity.id
_entity.type
_entity.pdbx_description
1 polymer ?
#
loop_
_entity_poly.entity_id
_entity_poly.type
_entity_poly.pdbx_seq_one_letter_code
_entity_poly.pdbx_strand_id
1 'polypeptide(L)'
;MKKLLLTLFCVVSLSTQAQKLEEGMYANFETSKGNIIVELEYQKTPMTVANFVSLAEGTSTSVDKKFTGKKFYDGLKFHRVIADFMIQGGDPNGNGSGNPGYKFPDEIVADLKHDKPGILSMANAGAGTNGSQFFITHVPTPHLDGKHTVFGHVVEGQDI
;
A
#
# COMPACT_ATOMS: atom_id res chain seq x y z
N MET A 1 34.49 41.29 -42.13
CA MET A 1 34.13 41.27 -40.69
C MET A 1 33.10 40.15 -40.46
N LYS A 2 33.52 38.99 -39.91
CA LYS A 2 32.64 37.86 -39.63
C LYS A 2 32.06 38.03 -38.23
N LYS A 3 30.76 38.14 -38.12
CA LYS A 3 30.06 38.17 -36.80
C LYS A 3 29.92 36.76 -36.31
N LEU A 4 30.54 36.45 -35.15
CA LEU A 4 30.39 35.19 -34.42
C LEU A 4 29.15 35.25 -33.57
N LEU A 5 28.11 34.45 -33.88
CA LEU A 5 26.88 34.33 -33.11
C LEU A 5 27.08 33.24 -32.04
N LEU A 6 27.21 33.65 -30.78
CA LEU A 6 27.37 32.75 -29.65
C LEU A 6 25.99 32.38 -29.16
N THR A 7 25.53 31.13 -29.47
CA THR A 7 24.26 30.61 -28.98
C THR A 7 24.50 30.01 -27.60
N LEU A 8 23.99 30.67 -26.56
CA LEU A 8 24.03 30.18 -25.18
C LEU A 8 22.94 29.09 -25.00
N PHE A 9 23.38 27.83 -24.90
CA PHE A 9 22.50 26.71 -24.61
C PHE A 9 22.29 26.65 -23.10
N CYS A 10 21.13 27.09 -22.64
CA CYS A 10 20.75 27.00 -21.23
C CYS A 10 20.25 25.56 -20.96
N VAL A 11 21.12 24.72 -20.40
CA VAL A 11 20.71 23.38 -19.93
C VAL A 11 20.00 23.55 -18.60
N VAL A 12 18.68 23.52 -18.63
CA VAL A 12 17.87 23.45 -17.41
C VAL A 12 17.95 22.02 -16.90
N SER A 13 18.82 21.80 -15.93
CA SER A 13 18.85 20.54 -15.18
C SER A 13 17.62 20.50 -14.28
N LEU A 14 16.58 19.75 -14.63
CA LEU A 14 15.53 19.38 -13.69
C LEU A 14 16.15 18.41 -12.68
N SER A 15 16.57 18.93 -11.54
CA SER A 15 16.83 18.10 -10.36
C SER A 15 15.48 17.65 -9.80
N THR A 16 15.11 16.40 -10.03
CA THR A 16 14.07 15.73 -9.22
C THR A 16 14.59 15.68 -7.80
N GLN A 17 14.14 16.60 -6.96
CA GLN A 17 14.35 16.49 -5.52
C GLN A 17 13.53 15.28 -5.06
N ALA A 18 14.21 14.17 -4.73
CA ALA A 18 13.58 13.10 -3.98
C ALA A 18 13.03 13.71 -2.67
N GLN A 19 11.74 13.61 -2.46
CA GLN A 19 11.11 14.12 -1.25
C GLN A 19 11.70 13.32 -0.08
N LYS A 20 12.30 14.03 0.88
CA LYS A 20 12.86 13.38 2.06
C LYS A 20 11.69 12.90 2.92
N LEU A 21 11.51 11.59 3.02
CA LEU A 21 10.52 10.99 3.92
C LEU A 21 10.83 11.40 5.37
N GLU A 22 9.80 11.70 6.14
CA GLU A 22 9.91 11.96 7.57
C GLU A 22 10.26 10.67 8.32
N GLU A 23 10.55 10.78 9.62
CA GLU A 23 10.78 9.60 10.46
C GLU A 23 9.49 8.80 10.59
N GLY A 24 9.50 7.52 10.17
CA GLY A 24 8.31 6.69 10.12
C GLY A 24 8.58 5.26 9.67
N MET A 25 7.54 4.46 9.58
CA MET A 25 7.59 3.12 9.00
C MET A 25 6.94 3.14 7.63
N TYR A 26 7.66 2.67 6.61
CA TYR A 26 7.22 2.72 5.23
C TYR A 26 7.26 1.36 4.57
N ALA A 27 6.32 1.13 3.66
CA ALA A 27 6.34 0.00 2.73
C ALA A 27 6.49 0.53 1.30
N ASN A 28 7.41 -0.06 0.53
CA ASN A 28 7.54 0.21 -0.91
C ASN A 28 6.92 -0.95 -1.69
N PHE A 29 5.86 -0.67 -2.43
CA PHE A 29 5.25 -1.59 -3.38
C PHE A 29 5.93 -1.41 -4.73
N GLU A 30 6.86 -2.29 -5.06
CA GLU A 30 7.49 -2.35 -6.38
C GLU A 30 6.55 -3.03 -7.37
N THR A 31 5.91 -2.26 -8.23
CA THR A 31 4.94 -2.77 -9.19
C THR A 31 5.49 -2.72 -10.62
N SER A 32 4.85 -3.45 -11.54
CA SER A 32 5.17 -3.40 -12.97
C SER A 32 4.91 -2.02 -13.63
N LYS A 33 4.27 -1.10 -12.90
CA LYS A 33 3.95 0.26 -13.38
C LYS A 33 4.76 1.35 -12.69
N GLY A 34 5.41 1.03 -11.58
CA GLY A 34 6.18 1.97 -10.77
C GLY A 34 6.10 1.65 -9.28
N ASN A 35 6.71 2.48 -8.47
CA ASN A 35 6.77 2.32 -7.03
C ASN A 35 5.65 3.11 -6.35
N ILE A 36 5.00 2.49 -5.38
CA ILE A 36 4.03 3.15 -4.49
C ILE A 36 4.60 3.08 -3.08
N ILE A 37 4.92 4.23 -2.48
CA ILE A 37 5.43 4.31 -1.12
C ILE A 37 4.29 4.66 -0.18
N VAL A 38 4.13 3.86 0.86
CA VAL A 38 3.05 3.97 1.84
C VAL A 38 3.64 4.14 3.23
N GLU A 39 3.20 5.14 3.96
CA GLU A 39 3.45 5.27 5.39
C GLU A 39 2.50 4.36 6.17
N LEU A 40 3.03 3.60 7.14
CA LEU A 40 2.27 2.65 7.95
C LEU A 40 1.95 3.22 9.33
N GLU A 41 0.70 3.10 9.76
CA GLU A 41 0.18 3.61 11.03
C GLU A 41 0.51 2.66 12.20
N TYR A 42 1.80 2.33 12.37
CA TYR A 42 2.27 1.30 13.32
C TYR A 42 1.97 1.62 14.78
N GLN A 43 1.80 2.91 15.14
CA GLN A 43 1.44 3.31 16.49
C GLN A 43 -0.05 3.18 16.77
N LYS A 44 -0.89 3.38 15.75
CA LYS A 44 -2.36 3.38 15.89
C LYS A 44 -3.00 2.03 15.61
N THR A 45 -2.42 1.27 14.66
CA THR A 45 -2.92 -0.07 14.28
C THR A 45 -1.76 -1.09 14.29
N PRO A 46 -1.14 -1.29 15.48
CA PRO A 46 0.09 -2.09 15.60
C PRO A 46 -0.08 -3.56 15.20
N MET A 47 -1.20 -4.19 15.50
CA MET A 47 -1.45 -5.58 15.14
C MET A 47 -1.57 -5.74 13.62
N THR A 48 -2.31 -4.87 12.95
CA THR A 48 -2.50 -4.88 11.50
C THR A 48 -1.19 -4.61 10.77
N VAL A 49 -0.42 -3.61 11.23
CA VAL A 49 0.89 -3.30 10.66
C VAL A 49 1.87 -4.45 10.88
N ALA A 50 1.92 -5.04 12.09
CA ALA A 50 2.78 -6.21 12.35
C ALA A 50 2.42 -7.41 11.48
N ASN A 51 1.12 -7.66 11.28
CA ASN A 51 0.64 -8.69 10.35
C ASN A 51 1.14 -8.42 8.92
N PHE A 52 0.92 -7.21 8.41
CA PHE A 52 1.33 -6.84 7.06
C PHE A 52 2.85 -6.95 6.87
N VAL A 53 3.64 -6.39 7.79
CA VAL A 53 5.11 -6.42 7.73
C VAL A 53 5.64 -7.86 7.81
N SER A 54 5.14 -8.68 8.75
CA SER A 54 5.59 -10.05 8.88
C SER A 54 5.28 -10.93 7.66
N LEU A 55 4.18 -10.67 6.98
CA LEU A 55 3.86 -11.30 5.69
C LEU A 55 4.80 -10.82 4.60
N ALA A 56 5.04 -9.50 4.50
CA ALA A 56 5.92 -8.90 3.49
C ALA A 56 7.36 -9.41 3.62
N GLU A 57 7.86 -9.54 4.85
CA GLU A 57 9.22 -10.01 5.13
C GLU A 57 9.37 -11.54 5.13
N GLY A 58 8.25 -12.29 5.16
CA GLY A 58 8.26 -13.74 5.25
C GLY A 58 8.59 -14.28 6.65
N THR A 59 8.46 -13.44 7.67
CA THR A 59 8.78 -13.78 9.07
C THR A 59 7.58 -14.29 9.86
N SER A 60 6.37 -14.22 9.28
CA SER A 60 5.14 -14.72 9.93
C SER A 60 5.20 -16.23 10.19
N THR A 61 4.99 -16.60 11.45
CA THR A 61 4.90 -18.01 11.90
C THR A 61 3.48 -18.57 11.88
N SER A 62 2.49 -17.70 11.70
CA SER A 62 1.06 -18.07 11.73
C SER A 62 0.49 -18.46 10.37
N VAL A 63 1.26 -18.27 9.29
CA VAL A 63 0.81 -18.61 7.93
C VAL A 63 0.70 -20.11 7.69
N ASP A 64 -0.11 -20.50 6.72
CA ASP A 64 -0.11 -21.87 6.20
C ASP A 64 1.31 -22.33 5.85
N LYS A 65 1.64 -23.60 6.08
CA LYS A 65 2.97 -24.17 5.84
C LYS A 65 3.54 -23.87 4.45
N LYS A 66 2.69 -23.77 3.43
CA LYS A 66 3.10 -23.45 2.05
C LYS A 66 3.68 -22.04 1.89
N PHE A 67 3.42 -21.13 2.85
CA PHE A 67 3.90 -19.75 2.85
C PHE A 67 5.03 -19.50 3.86
N THR A 68 5.33 -20.44 4.73
CA THR A 68 6.37 -20.28 5.76
C THR A 68 7.71 -19.91 5.16
N GLY A 69 8.33 -18.83 5.68
CA GLY A 69 9.63 -18.33 5.25
C GLY A 69 9.63 -17.68 3.86
N LYS A 70 8.46 -17.39 3.29
CA LYS A 70 8.32 -16.72 2.00
C LYS A 70 7.83 -15.30 2.18
N LYS A 71 8.37 -14.37 1.42
CA LYS A 71 7.80 -13.03 1.27
C LYS A 71 6.44 -13.17 0.58
N PHE A 72 5.39 -13.06 1.39
CA PHE A 72 4.04 -13.46 1.00
C PHE A 72 3.48 -12.68 -0.19
N TYR A 73 3.82 -11.40 -0.29
CA TYR A 73 3.27 -10.50 -1.32
C TYR A 73 4.03 -10.52 -2.64
N ASP A 74 5.24 -11.10 -2.70
CA ASP A 74 6.05 -11.13 -3.90
C ASP A 74 5.34 -11.88 -5.03
N GLY A 75 5.23 -11.23 -6.19
CA GLY A 75 4.58 -11.77 -7.39
C GLY A 75 3.06 -11.79 -7.36
N LEU A 76 2.42 -11.27 -6.31
CA LEU A 76 0.96 -11.13 -6.27
C LEU A 76 0.49 -10.00 -7.18
N LYS A 77 -0.80 -10.05 -7.52
CA LYS A 77 -1.46 -9.05 -8.38
C LYS A 77 -2.41 -8.19 -7.58
N PHE A 78 -2.60 -6.96 -8.03
CA PHE A 78 -3.85 -6.25 -7.75
C PHE A 78 -4.94 -6.89 -8.59
N HIS A 79 -5.63 -7.87 -8.02
CA HIS A 79 -6.59 -8.73 -8.73
C HIS A 79 -7.95 -8.07 -8.94
N ARG A 80 -8.24 -6.97 -8.23
CA ARG A 80 -9.46 -6.19 -8.35
C ARG A 80 -9.11 -4.72 -8.46
N VAL A 81 -9.47 -4.10 -9.59
CA VAL A 81 -9.23 -2.70 -9.89
C VAL A 81 -10.56 -2.08 -10.30
N ILE A 82 -11.05 -1.10 -9.55
CA ILE A 82 -12.30 -0.41 -9.83
C ILE A 82 -12.01 1.09 -9.89
N ALA A 83 -12.24 1.69 -11.07
CA ALA A 83 -12.11 3.13 -11.26
C ALA A 83 -13.04 3.87 -10.29
N ASP A 84 -12.60 5.05 -9.84
CA ASP A 84 -13.33 5.88 -8.88
C ASP A 84 -13.69 5.16 -7.56
N PHE A 85 -12.88 4.14 -7.20
CA PHE A 85 -13.05 3.43 -5.95
C PHE A 85 -11.68 3.01 -5.35
N MET A 86 -11.12 1.86 -5.76
CA MET A 86 -9.88 1.34 -5.15
C MET A 86 -9.20 0.29 -6.03
N ILE A 87 -7.95 -0.04 -5.69
CA ILE A 87 -7.27 -1.26 -6.12
C ILE A 87 -7.10 -2.21 -4.94
N GLN A 88 -7.32 -3.50 -5.13
CA GLN A 88 -7.24 -4.53 -4.08
C GLN A 88 -6.23 -5.60 -4.48
N GLY A 89 -5.33 -5.93 -3.56
CA GLY A 89 -4.30 -6.94 -3.70
C GLY A 89 -4.13 -7.80 -2.45
N GLY A 90 -3.00 -8.51 -2.35
CA GLY A 90 -2.66 -9.33 -1.19
C GLY A 90 -3.35 -10.69 -1.15
N ASP A 91 -3.95 -11.14 -2.26
CA ASP A 91 -4.58 -12.45 -2.38
C ASP A 91 -3.63 -13.45 -3.05
N PRO A 92 -3.20 -14.53 -2.37
CA PRO A 92 -2.33 -15.55 -2.96
C PRO A 92 -2.98 -16.34 -4.09
N ASN A 93 -4.30 -16.36 -4.19
CA ASN A 93 -5.03 -17.01 -5.28
C ASN A 93 -5.29 -16.04 -6.46
N GLY A 94 -5.21 -14.73 -6.23
CA GLY A 94 -5.42 -13.70 -7.25
C GLY A 94 -6.84 -13.60 -7.79
N ASN A 95 -7.85 -14.00 -7.01
CA ASN A 95 -9.27 -14.01 -7.38
C ASN A 95 -10.23 -13.54 -6.25
N GLY A 96 -9.68 -13.08 -5.13
CA GLY A 96 -10.43 -12.61 -3.97
C GLY A 96 -10.70 -13.68 -2.89
N SER A 97 -10.41 -14.96 -3.16
CA SER A 97 -10.74 -16.07 -2.24
C SER A 97 -9.62 -16.49 -1.31
N GLY A 98 -8.39 -16.07 -1.59
CA GLY A 98 -7.20 -16.50 -0.85
C GLY A 98 -7.01 -15.76 0.47
N ASN A 99 -6.26 -16.40 1.36
CA ASN A 99 -5.89 -15.85 2.66
C ASN A 99 -4.56 -16.48 3.13
N PRO A 100 -3.94 -15.98 4.21
CA PRO A 100 -2.66 -16.49 4.68
C PRO A 100 -2.77 -17.76 5.52
N GLY A 101 -3.98 -18.29 5.76
CA GLY A 101 -4.25 -19.45 6.61
C GLY A 101 -4.87 -19.11 7.96
N TYR A 102 -5.10 -17.82 8.22
CA TYR A 102 -5.73 -17.33 9.46
C TYR A 102 -6.54 -16.07 9.22
N LYS A 103 -7.26 -15.65 10.26
CA LYS A 103 -7.97 -14.38 10.33
C LYS A 103 -7.63 -13.67 11.64
N PHE A 104 -7.73 -12.33 11.65
CA PHE A 104 -7.53 -11.54 12.84
C PHE A 104 -8.56 -10.39 12.96
N PRO A 105 -8.80 -9.86 14.18
CA PRO A 105 -9.82 -8.85 14.42
C PRO A 105 -9.48 -7.51 13.76
N ASP A 106 -10.50 -6.64 13.67
CA ASP A 106 -10.34 -5.27 13.21
C ASP A 106 -9.66 -4.40 14.27
N GLU A 107 -8.88 -3.41 13.84
CA GLU A 107 -8.34 -2.33 14.65
C GLU A 107 -8.93 -1.00 14.17
N ILE A 108 -10.17 -0.73 14.53
CA ILE A 108 -10.86 0.50 14.12
C ILE A 108 -10.46 1.66 15.03
N VAL A 109 -9.84 2.67 14.43
CA VAL A 109 -9.38 3.89 15.11
C VAL A 109 -10.19 5.08 14.62
N ALA A 110 -10.76 5.86 15.53
CA ALA A 110 -11.76 6.88 15.22
C ALA A 110 -11.26 7.99 14.28
N ASP A 111 -9.99 8.34 14.36
CA ASP A 111 -9.33 9.37 13.55
C ASP A 111 -8.66 8.83 12.28
N LEU A 112 -8.65 7.51 12.05
CA LEU A 112 -8.22 6.92 10.79
C LEU A 112 -9.44 6.67 9.88
N LYS A 113 -9.54 7.47 8.82
CA LYS A 113 -10.70 7.53 7.92
C LYS A 113 -10.32 7.25 6.48
N HIS A 114 -11.32 6.83 5.70
CA HIS A 114 -11.21 6.72 4.24
C HIS A 114 -11.65 8.05 3.59
N ASP A 115 -11.03 9.17 4.00
CA ASP A 115 -11.43 10.53 3.66
C ASP A 115 -10.72 11.14 2.46
N LYS A 116 -9.73 10.43 1.90
CA LYS A 116 -8.91 10.89 0.77
C LYS A 116 -8.48 9.73 -0.12
N PRO A 117 -7.96 10.02 -1.33
CA PRO A 117 -7.23 9.02 -2.13
C PRO A 117 -5.98 8.52 -1.38
N GLY A 118 -5.52 7.31 -1.72
CA GLY A 118 -4.29 6.75 -1.18
C GLY A 118 -4.40 6.13 0.21
N ILE A 119 -5.59 5.94 0.75
CA ILE A 119 -5.76 5.23 2.03
C ILE A 119 -5.50 3.74 1.82
N LEU A 120 -4.58 3.18 2.64
CA LEU A 120 -4.30 1.75 2.72
C LEU A 120 -5.16 1.14 3.84
N SER A 121 -5.98 0.17 3.48
CA SER A 121 -6.95 -0.43 4.41
C SER A 121 -7.11 -1.93 4.16
N MET A 122 -7.51 -2.68 5.20
CA MET A 122 -7.71 -4.13 5.10
C MET A 122 -9.00 -4.47 4.37
N ALA A 123 -8.89 -5.35 3.39
CA ALA A 123 -10.07 -6.03 2.84
C ALA A 123 -10.51 -7.15 3.79
N ASN A 124 -11.81 -7.30 3.98
CA ASN A 124 -12.42 -8.33 4.82
C ASN A 124 -13.76 -8.80 4.26
N ALA A 125 -14.28 -9.88 4.82
CA ALA A 125 -15.60 -10.45 4.50
C ALA A 125 -16.59 -10.28 5.68
N GLY A 126 -16.46 -9.20 6.43
CA GLY A 126 -17.20 -8.88 7.63
C GLY A 126 -16.25 -8.69 8.83
N ALA A 127 -16.81 -8.29 9.97
CA ALA A 127 -16.04 -7.99 11.17
C ALA A 127 -15.11 -9.15 11.60
N GLY A 128 -13.85 -8.80 11.91
CA GLY A 128 -12.87 -9.76 12.42
C GLY A 128 -12.39 -10.81 11.40
N THR A 129 -12.51 -10.54 10.11
CA THR A 129 -12.08 -11.48 9.06
C THR A 129 -10.90 -10.99 8.24
N ASN A 130 -10.06 -10.12 8.81
CA ASN A 130 -8.84 -9.65 8.16
C ASN A 130 -7.85 -10.80 7.96
N GLY A 131 -7.10 -10.76 6.89
CA GLY A 131 -6.07 -11.75 6.58
C GLY A 131 -4.86 -11.07 5.92
N SER A 132 -4.63 -11.34 4.64
CA SER A 132 -3.56 -10.72 3.86
C SER A 132 -4.03 -9.69 2.84
N GLN A 133 -5.32 -9.70 2.49
CA GLN A 133 -5.82 -8.81 1.45
C GLN A 133 -5.99 -7.38 1.96
N PHE A 134 -5.61 -6.42 1.13
CA PHE A 134 -5.70 -4.99 1.40
C PHE A 134 -6.16 -4.24 0.14
N PHE A 135 -6.54 -2.99 0.30
CA PHE A 135 -6.84 -2.10 -0.81
C PHE A 135 -6.24 -0.70 -0.60
N ILE A 136 -6.04 -0.01 -1.72
CA ILE A 136 -5.63 1.39 -1.75
C ILE A 136 -6.74 2.18 -2.46
N THR A 137 -7.23 3.25 -1.84
CA THR A 137 -8.33 4.04 -2.38
C THR A 137 -7.88 4.99 -3.49
N HIS A 138 -8.73 5.20 -4.51
CA HIS A 138 -8.55 6.23 -5.54
C HIS A 138 -9.29 7.52 -5.21
N VAL A 139 -10.32 7.44 -4.38
CA VAL A 139 -11.21 8.55 -3.98
C VAL A 139 -11.59 8.37 -2.52
N PRO A 140 -12.14 9.38 -1.83
CA PRO A 140 -12.75 9.21 -0.52
C PRO A 140 -13.85 8.14 -0.53
N THR A 141 -13.80 7.21 0.44
CA THR A 141 -14.78 6.11 0.56
C THR A 141 -15.34 6.01 1.98
N PRO A 142 -16.01 7.08 2.49
CA PRO A 142 -16.41 7.18 3.90
C PRO A 142 -17.40 6.09 4.34
N HIS A 143 -18.08 5.42 3.42
CA HIS A 143 -18.97 4.29 3.70
C HIS A 143 -18.23 3.03 4.22
N LEU A 144 -16.89 3.01 4.13
CA LEU A 144 -16.02 1.95 4.66
C LEU A 144 -15.53 2.23 6.09
N ASP A 145 -15.72 3.45 6.60
CA ASP A 145 -15.33 3.83 7.96
C ASP A 145 -16.01 2.95 9.00
N GLY A 146 -15.24 2.54 10.02
CA GLY A 146 -15.73 1.66 11.07
C GLY A 146 -15.93 0.18 10.68
N LYS A 147 -15.66 -0.18 9.41
CA LYS A 147 -15.83 -1.55 8.87
C LYS A 147 -14.52 -2.16 8.37
N HIS A 148 -13.58 -1.34 8.00
CA HIS A 148 -12.27 -1.75 7.48
C HIS A 148 -11.17 -1.02 8.24
N THR A 149 -10.11 -1.74 8.61
CA THR A 149 -8.98 -1.17 9.35
C THR A 149 -8.10 -0.37 8.41
N VAL A 150 -8.07 0.95 8.58
CA VAL A 150 -7.08 1.82 7.95
C VAL A 150 -5.76 1.63 8.68
N PHE A 151 -4.69 1.30 7.96
CA PHE A 151 -3.37 1.06 8.58
C PHE A 151 -2.20 1.74 7.87
N GLY A 152 -2.49 2.63 6.91
CA GLY A 152 -1.49 3.43 6.22
C GLY A 152 -2.09 4.35 5.17
N HIS A 153 -1.22 5.10 4.53
CA HIS A 153 -1.59 5.95 3.39
C HIS A 153 -0.41 6.14 2.43
N VAL A 154 -0.72 6.35 1.17
CA VAL A 154 0.27 6.60 0.11
C VAL A 154 0.91 7.97 0.33
N VAL A 155 2.23 8.03 0.28
CA VAL A 155 3.04 9.25 0.34
C VAL A 155 3.70 9.58 -0.98
N GLU A 156 3.99 8.55 -1.81
CA GLU A 156 4.51 8.71 -3.18
C GLU A 156 3.89 7.65 -4.10
N GLY A 157 3.69 7.98 -5.38
CA GLY A 157 3.21 7.05 -6.41
C GLY A 157 1.68 6.88 -6.44
N GLN A 158 0.91 7.86 -5.98
CA GLN A 158 -0.56 7.83 -6.09
C GLN A 158 -1.05 7.84 -7.55
N ASP A 159 -0.23 8.32 -8.47
CA ASP A 159 -0.50 8.43 -9.91
C ASP A 159 -0.10 7.18 -10.71
N ILE A 160 0.51 6.19 -10.05
CA ILE A 160 0.90 4.91 -10.63
C ILE A 160 -0.33 4.00 -10.81
#